data_b18cf34d53302a751154573145ae6855
#
_entry.id   b18cf34d53302a751154573145ae6855
#
_cell.length_a   1.000
_cell.length_b   1.000
_cell.length_c   1.000
_cell.angle_alpha   90.00
_cell.angle_beta   90.00
_cell.angle_gamma   90.00
#
_symmetry.space_group_name_H-M   'P 1'
#
loop_
_entity.id
_entity.type
_entity.pdbx_description
1 polymer ?
#
loop_
_entity_poly.entity_id
_entity_poly.type
_entity_poly.pdbx_seq_one_letter_code
_entity_poly.pdbx_strand_id
1 'polypeptide(L)'
;RRSRTGAAAAFGAAAFGIAAPLLVLAPQPWAAGTRIVVLAGAAWLVLGAIVGAGLNRRSALLCSGVGVLAAVLAALGDQLFWPRILVTVVTALTGMALIGLLPGVALALSGLTRYDDRAMRGERSERRDVDHAIEEGFATLTWAVIAIGLPTGLALLSLSGQENPWATGLTPAICLVLLLRARVLPLVPQRIALLIAGLVPLLAMFVGSPQLSPTSRLAIATALLAALLGVALIRPSTVLAAKLRRAAEVAEVLLIITTIPLALGALDVYTDLLETFR
;
A
#
# COMPACT_ATOMS: atom_id res chain seq x y z
N ARG A 1 29.04 8.06 4.65
CA ARG A 1 29.44 6.96 3.75
C ARG A 1 29.05 5.57 4.28
N ARG A 2 29.11 5.29 5.60
CA ARG A 2 28.69 4.01 6.20
C ARG A 2 27.20 3.67 6.01
N SER A 3 26.31 4.64 5.89
CA SER A 3 24.87 4.42 5.75
C SER A 3 24.47 3.86 4.37
N ARG A 4 25.17 4.21 3.29
CA ARG A 4 24.86 3.75 1.93
C ARG A 4 25.26 2.29 1.67
N THR A 5 26.42 1.88 2.22
CA THR A 5 26.86 0.48 2.13
C THR A 5 26.00 -0.45 2.97
N GLY A 6 25.53 -0.01 4.15
CA GLY A 6 24.58 -0.75 4.97
C GLY A 6 23.22 -0.95 4.31
N ALA A 7 22.69 0.08 3.65
CA ALA A 7 21.43 -0.03 2.91
C ALA A 7 21.53 -0.98 1.71
N ALA A 8 22.64 -0.93 0.95
CA ALA A 8 22.87 -1.85 -0.18
C ALA A 8 23.01 -3.31 0.29
N ALA A 9 23.73 -3.53 1.40
CA ALA A 9 23.85 -4.86 2.01
C ALA A 9 22.50 -5.37 2.55
N ALA A 10 21.67 -4.49 3.14
CA ALA A 10 20.34 -4.83 3.59
C ALA A 10 19.40 -5.19 2.42
N PHE A 11 19.47 -4.46 1.31
CA PHE A 11 18.71 -4.79 0.09
C PHE A 11 19.16 -6.13 -0.53
N GLY A 12 20.46 -6.39 -0.61
CA GLY A 12 21.01 -7.65 -1.10
C GLY A 12 20.60 -8.84 -0.22
N ALA A 13 20.68 -8.70 1.11
CA ALA A 13 20.27 -9.73 2.05
C ALA A 13 18.74 -9.94 2.05
N ALA A 14 17.93 -8.88 1.86
CA ALA A 14 16.48 -8.99 1.69
C ALA A 14 16.13 -9.75 0.39
N ALA A 15 16.81 -9.45 -0.71
CA ALA A 15 16.63 -10.18 -1.96
C ALA A 15 17.00 -11.67 -1.83
N PHE A 16 18.10 -11.99 -1.14
CA PHE A 16 18.48 -13.38 -0.82
C PHE A 16 17.51 -14.05 0.14
N GLY A 17 17.02 -13.32 1.15
CA GLY A 17 16.03 -13.81 2.12
C GLY A 17 14.67 -14.10 1.48
N ILE A 18 14.32 -13.44 0.39
CA ILE A 18 13.12 -13.71 -0.41
C ILE A 18 13.35 -14.90 -1.36
N ALA A 19 14.52 -14.97 -1.99
CA ALA A 19 14.84 -16.03 -2.93
C ALA A 19 15.00 -17.41 -2.27
N ALA A 20 15.60 -17.48 -1.07
CA ALA A 20 15.82 -18.73 -0.36
C ALA A 20 14.51 -19.48 0.01
N PRO A 21 13.50 -18.85 0.64
CA PRO A 21 12.22 -19.51 0.89
C PRO A 21 11.45 -19.83 -0.40
N LEU A 22 11.59 -19.05 -1.47
CA LEU A 22 11.02 -19.37 -2.78
C LEU A 22 11.55 -20.71 -3.30
N LEU A 23 12.85 -20.95 -3.20
CA LEU A 23 13.50 -22.20 -3.64
C LEU A 23 13.12 -23.38 -2.74
N VAL A 24 13.05 -23.17 -1.42
CA VAL A 24 12.70 -24.22 -0.46
C VAL A 24 11.23 -24.59 -0.54
N LEU A 25 10.32 -23.64 -0.81
CA LEU A 25 8.87 -23.88 -0.86
C LEU A 25 8.37 -24.31 -2.24
N ALA A 26 9.19 -24.18 -3.29
CA ALA A 26 8.82 -24.54 -4.65
C ALA A 26 8.30 -26.00 -4.83
N PRO A 27 8.86 -27.04 -4.19
CA PRO A 27 8.40 -28.41 -4.35
C PRO A 27 7.21 -28.79 -3.44
N GLN A 28 6.77 -27.93 -2.55
CA GLN A 28 5.70 -28.23 -1.59
C GLN A 28 4.30 -28.18 -2.26
N PRO A 29 3.37 -29.10 -1.91
CA PRO A 29 2.03 -29.17 -2.48
C PRO A 29 1.07 -28.10 -1.91
N TRP A 30 1.57 -26.97 -1.45
CA TRP A 30 0.76 -25.89 -0.90
C TRP A 30 -0.01 -25.16 -1.99
N ALA A 31 -1.21 -24.73 -1.67
CA ALA A 31 -1.98 -23.86 -2.55
C ALA A 31 -1.19 -22.58 -2.90
N ALA A 32 -1.32 -22.10 -4.13
CA ALA A 32 -0.57 -20.95 -4.61
C ALA A 32 -0.74 -19.70 -3.71
N GLY A 33 -1.94 -19.51 -3.14
CA GLY A 33 -2.24 -18.42 -2.21
C GLY A 33 -1.42 -18.50 -0.93
N THR A 34 -1.39 -19.67 -0.30
CA THR A 34 -0.63 -19.90 0.95
C THR A 34 0.87 -19.67 0.74
N ARG A 35 1.42 -20.05 -0.43
CA ARG A 35 2.82 -19.78 -0.76
C ARG A 35 3.12 -18.30 -0.79
N ILE A 36 2.28 -17.51 -1.47
CA ILE A 36 2.46 -16.05 -1.58
C ILE A 36 2.43 -15.41 -0.20
N VAL A 37 1.51 -15.82 0.66
CA VAL A 37 1.36 -15.28 2.01
C VAL A 37 2.58 -15.61 2.89
N VAL A 38 3.06 -16.86 2.85
CA VAL A 38 4.25 -17.28 3.60
C VAL A 38 5.49 -16.55 3.11
N LEU A 39 5.63 -16.37 1.78
CA LEU A 39 6.74 -15.60 1.19
C LEU A 39 6.68 -14.13 1.59
N ALA A 40 5.50 -13.52 1.60
CA ALA A 40 5.32 -12.14 2.06
C ALA A 40 5.68 -12.01 3.55
N GLY A 41 5.24 -12.93 4.40
CA GLY A 41 5.58 -12.97 5.82
C GLY A 41 7.10 -13.13 6.05
N ALA A 42 7.74 -14.04 5.33
CA ALA A 42 9.18 -14.25 5.39
C ALA A 42 9.95 -12.99 4.91
N ALA A 43 9.52 -12.36 3.84
CA ALA A 43 10.11 -11.10 3.36
C ALA A 43 10.01 -9.98 4.42
N TRP A 44 8.88 -9.86 5.11
CA TRP A 44 8.70 -8.90 6.20
C TRP A 44 9.58 -9.20 7.41
N LEU A 45 9.73 -10.48 7.80
CA LEU A 45 10.64 -10.88 8.87
C LEU A 45 12.08 -10.54 8.54
N VAL A 46 12.51 -10.83 7.31
CA VAL A 46 13.88 -10.53 6.85
C VAL A 46 14.12 -9.03 6.80
N LEU A 47 13.18 -8.24 6.26
CA LEU A 47 13.25 -6.79 6.26
C LEU A 47 13.33 -6.22 7.69
N GLY A 48 12.51 -6.73 8.61
CA GLY A 48 12.53 -6.33 10.03
C GLY A 48 13.85 -6.65 10.71
N ALA A 49 14.37 -7.85 10.51
CA ALA A 49 15.63 -8.27 11.11
C ALA A 49 16.82 -7.43 10.57
N ILE A 50 16.90 -7.23 9.27
CA ILE A 50 18.05 -6.56 8.65
C ILE A 50 17.97 -5.05 8.83
N VAL A 51 16.84 -4.43 8.53
CA VAL A 51 16.68 -2.97 8.58
C VAL A 51 16.42 -2.51 10.02
N GLY A 52 15.58 -3.22 10.74
CA GLY A 52 15.21 -2.88 12.12
C GLY A 52 16.38 -3.11 13.09
N ALA A 53 16.89 -4.34 13.15
CA ALA A 53 17.99 -4.69 14.06
C ALA A 53 19.36 -4.24 13.52
N GLY A 54 19.63 -4.41 12.22
CA GLY A 54 20.92 -4.06 11.62
C GLY A 54 21.18 -2.56 11.53
N LEU A 55 20.18 -1.74 11.28
CA LEU A 55 20.27 -0.27 11.24
C LEU A 55 19.77 0.40 12.53
N ASN A 56 19.40 -0.39 13.54
CA ASN A 56 18.85 0.09 14.83
C ASN A 56 17.66 1.07 14.66
N ARG A 57 16.78 0.79 13.68
CA ARG A 57 15.59 1.60 13.38
C ARG A 57 14.36 0.93 13.97
N ARG A 58 13.90 1.39 15.14
CA ARG A 58 12.69 0.86 15.82
C ARG A 58 11.44 0.93 14.95
N SER A 59 11.31 1.98 14.14
CA SER A 59 10.21 2.15 13.20
C SER A 59 10.13 1.03 12.15
N ALA A 60 11.25 0.54 11.64
CA ALA A 60 11.29 -0.57 10.70
C ALA A 60 10.87 -1.90 11.36
N LEU A 61 11.22 -2.12 12.64
CA LEU A 61 10.76 -3.28 13.41
C LEU A 61 9.24 -3.28 13.59
N LEU A 62 8.67 -2.15 13.98
CA LEU A 62 7.22 -2.02 14.15
C LEU A 62 6.49 -2.28 12.83
N CYS A 63 6.97 -1.70 11.74
CA CYS A 63 6.35 -1.88 10.43
C CYS A 63 6.50 -3.31 9.89
N SER A 64 7.64 -3.98 10.14
CA SER A 64 7.78 -5.40 9.79
C SER A 64 6.82 -6.27 10.60
N GLY A 65 6.60 -5.95 11.87
CA GLY A 65 5.60 -6.61 12.72
C GLY A 65 4.19 -6.49 12.14
N VAL A 66 3.81 -5.31 11.67
CA VAL A 66 2.52 -5.07 10.98
C VAL A 66 2.43 -5.89 9.68
N GLY A 67 3.49 -5.93 8.88
CA GLY A 67 3.54 -6.71 7.65
C GLY A 67 3.41 -8.23 7.91
N VAL A 68 4.12 -8.74 8.94
CA VAL A 68 4.00 -10.14 9.37
C VAL A 68 2.60 -10.44 9.88
N LEU A 69 2.02 -9.56 10.71
CA LEU A 69 0.65 -9.73 11.21
C LEU A 69 -0.36 -9.79 10.06
N ALA A 70 -0.24 -8.92 9.07
CA ALA A 70 -1.09 -8.94 7.88
C ALA A 70 -0.95 -10.28 7.11
N ALA A 71 0.27 -10.79 6.96
CA ALA A 71 0.52 -12.08 6.32
C ALA A 71 -0.08 -13.24 7.14
N VAL A 72 0.08 -13.23 8.47
CA VAL A 72 -0.52 -14.26 9.36
C VAL A 72 -2.04 -14.24 9.29
N LEU A 73 -2.67 -13.05 9.33
CA LEU A 73 -4.13 -12.94 9.23
C LEU A 73 -4.64 -13.44 7.87
N ALA A 74 -3.93 -13.15 6.79
CA ALA A 74 -4.26 -13.68 5.47
C ALA A 74 -4.12 -15.23 5.41
N ALA A 75 -3.07 -15.79 6.02
CA ALA A 75 -2.87 -17.24 6.10
C ALA A 75 -3.94 -17.92 6.96
N LEU A 76 -4.31 -17.32 8.10
CA LEU A 76 -5.39 -17.81 8.96
C LEU A 76 -6.75 -17.77 8.23
N GLY A 77 -7.03 -16.72 7.47
CA GLY A 77 -8.24 -16.64 6.64
C GLY A 77 -8.32 -17.78 5.63
N ASP A 78 -7.20 -18.15 4.99
CA ASP A 78 -7.13 -19.28 4.06
C ASP A 78 -7.33 -20.63 4.78
N GLN A 79 -6.81 -20.77 6.00
CA GLN A 79 -6.98 -21.97 6.86
C GLN A 79 -8.40 -22.10 7.45
N LEU A 80 -9.05 -20.99 7.77
CA LEU A 80 -10.41 -20.96 8.32
C LEU A 80 -11.49 -21.12 7.24
N PHE A 81 -11.11 -21.48 6.01
CA PHE A 81 -12.01 -21.63 4.86
C PHE A 81 -12.80 -20.37 4.52
N TRP A 82 -12.30 -19.19 4.86
CA TRP A 82 -12.91 -17.93 4.43
C TRP A 82 -12.80 -17.78 2.92
N PRO A 83 -13.85 -17.30 2.25
CA PRO A 83 -13.77 -17.02 0.82
C PRO A 83 -12.59 -16.10 0.52
N ARG A 84 -11.73 -16.49 -0.42
CA ARG A 84 -10.55 -15.68 -0.77
C ARG A 84 -10.91 -14.24 -1.14
N ILE A 85 -12.07 -14.05 -1.76
CA ILE A 85 -12.57 -12.73 -2.10
C ILE A 85 -12.81 -11.87 -0.85
N LEU A 86 -13.34 -12.47 0.24
CA LEU A 86 -13.52 -11.76 1.51
C LEU A 86 -12.19 -11.26 2.07
N VAL A 87 -11.18 -12.13 2.13
CA VAL A 87 -9.85 -11.77 2.67
C VAL A 87 -9.21 -10.68 1.83
N THR A 88 -9.29 -10.77 0.51
CA THR A 88 -8.70 -9.77 -0.40
C THR A 88 -9.44 -8.43 -0.34
N VAL A 89 -10.77 -8.43 -0.33
CA VAL A 89 -11.58 -7.20 -0.20
C VAL A 89 -11.32 -6.51 1.14
N VAL A 90 -11.35 -7.26 2.25
CA VAL A 90 -11.09 -6.71 3.59
C VAL A 90 -9.67 -6.16 3.68
N THR A 91 -8.67 -6.87 3.16
CA THR A 91 -7.28 -6.41 3.15
C THR A 91 -7.13 -5.11 2.33
N ALA A 92 -7.75 -5.03 1.15
CA ALA A 92 -7.68 -3.86 0.29
C ALA A 92 -8.36 -2.64 0.94
N LEU A 93 -9.55 -2.80 1.51
CA LEU A 93 -10.28 -1.73 2.20
C LEU A 93 -9.57 -1.26 3.47
N THR A 94 -9.10 -2.20 4.29
CA THR A 94 -8.35 -1.89 5.51
C THR A 94 -7.06 -1.16 5.18
N GLY A 95 -6.33 -1.63 4.17
CA GLY A 95 -5.11 -0.97 3.71
C GLY A 95 -5.37 0.44 3.20
N MET A 96 -6.42 0.64 2.39
CA MET A 96 -6.84 1.97 1.93
C MET A 96 -7.16 2.90 3.11
N ALA A 97 -7.93 2.45 4.09
CA ALA A 97 -8.28 3.22 5.27
C ALA A 97 -7.05 3.57 6.12
N LEU A 98 -6.18 2.60 6.39
CA LEU A 98 -4.95 2.82 7.15
C LEU A 98 -4.01 3.81 6.46
N ILE A 99 -3.82 3.71 5.14
CA ILE A 99 -3.03 4.70 4.37
C ILE A 99 -3.64 6.10 4.51
N GLY A 100 -4.96 6.20 4.62
CA GLY A 100 -5.65 7.45 4.89
C GLY A 100 -5.31 8.08 6.24
N LEU A 101 -5.14 7.25 7.26
CA LEU A 101 -4.84 7.68 8.64
C LEU A 101 -3.35 7.90 8.91
N LEU A 102 -2.46 7.32 8.07
CA LEU A 102 -1.01 7.34 8.29
C LEU A 102 -0.41 8.72 8.57
N PRO A 103 -0.74 9.81 7.83
CA PRO A 103 -0.15 11.12 8.11
C PRO A 103 -0.47 11.62 9.52
N GLY A 104 -1.71 11.42 10.00
CA GLY A 104 -2.12 11.80 11.35
C GLY A 104 -1.41 10.96 12.42
N VAL A 105 -1.35 9.65 12.22
CA VAL A 105 -0.66 8.72 13.13
C VAL A 105 0.84 9.00 13.19
N ALA A 106 1.48 9.28 12.06
CA ALA A 106 2.89 9.60 12.00
C ALA A 106 3.22 10.90 12.77
N LEU A 107 2.38 11.92 12.66
CA LEU A 107 2.52 13.15 13.43
C LEU A 107 2.34 12.90 14.94
N ALA A 108 1.37 12.10 15.33
CA ALA A 108 1.15 11.74 16.72
C ALA A 108 2.32 10.92 17.32
N LEU A 109 2.86 9.97 16.56
CA LEU A 109 3.96 9.09 17.01
C LEU A 109 5.33 9.79 17.00
N SER A 110 5.55 10.79 16.14
CA SER A 110 6.81 11.52 16.08
C SER A 110 7.09 12.36 17.34
N GLY A 111 6.10 12.50 18.21
CA GLY A 111 6.22 13.30 19.43
C GLY A 111 6.29 14.81 19.16
N LEU A 112 6.09 15.27 17.91
CA LEU A 112 6.09 16.68 17.55
C LEU A 112 5.06 17.47 18.37
N THR A 113 3.93 16.86 18.71
CA THR A 113 2.92 17.44 19.61
C THR A 113 3.49 17.77 21.00
N ARG A 114 4.40 16.95 21.53
CA ARG A 114 5.07 17.22 22.82
C ARG A 114 6.05 18.42 22.74
N TYR A 115 6.68 18.61 21.59
CA TYR A 115 7.55 19.78 21.38
C TYR A 115 6.76 21.06 21.22
N ASP A 116 5.59 20.98 20.57
CA ASP A 116 4.65 22.11 20.46
C ASP A 116 4.11 22.51 21.84
N ASP A 117 3.72 21.55 22.67
CA ASP A 117 3.31 21.77 24.05
C ASP A 117 4.41 22.36 24.96
N ARG A 118 5.68 21.99 24.72
CA ARG A 118 6.83 22.57 25.41
C ARG A 118 7.13 24.00 24.95
N ALA A 119 7.03 24.23 23.64
CA ALA A 119 7.18 25.57 23.08
C ALA A 119 6.11 26.53 23.61
N MET A 120 4.86 26.07 23.76
CA MET A 120 3.79 26.84 24.40
C MET A 120 4.06 27.13 25.87
N ARG A 121 4.80 26.28 26.56
CA ARG A 121 5.23 26.49 27.97
C ARG A 121 6.51 27.35 28.11
N GLY A 122 7.07 27.84 26.99
CA GLY A 122 8.29 28.64 26.98
C GLY A 122 9.58 27.85 27.24
N GLU A 123 9.52 26.51 27.20
CA GLU A 123 10.70 25.66 27.32
C GLU A 123 11.49 25.65 26.00
N ARG A 124 12.79 25.96 26.08
CA ARG A 124 13.68 25.90 24.90
C ARG A 124 14.04 24.44 24.61
N SER A 125 13.52 23.89 23.51
CA SER A 125 13.97 22.60 22.97
C SER A 125 15.26 22.80 22.16
N GLU A 126 16.24 21.92 22.31
CA GLU A 126 17.42 21.94 21.45
C GLU A 126 17.03 21.64 20.00
N ARG A 127 17.53 22.42 19.05
CA ARG A 127 17.25 22.26 17.62
C ARG A 127 17.53 20.83 17.12
N ARG A 128 18.57 20.20 17.66
CA ARG A 128 18.98 18.84 17.31
C ARG A 128 17.93 17.80 17.67
N ASP A 129 17.24 17.96 18.81
CA ASP A 129 16.20 17.02 19.26
C ASP A 129 14.97 17.10 18.35
N VAL A 130 14.61 18.31 17.91
CA VAL A 130 13.49 18.52 16.98
C VAL A 130 13.81 17.94 15.60
N ASP A 131 15.02 18.21 15.07
CA ASP A 131 15.44 17.67 13.77
C ASP A 131 15.47 16.15 13.79
N HIS A 132 15.94 15.53 14.88
CA HIS A 132 15.96 14.08 15.03
C HIS A 132 14.53 13.48 15.10
N ALA A 133 13.61 14.14 15.82
CA ALA A 133 12.22 13.70 15.90
C ALA A 133 11.51 13.78 14.54
N ILE A 134 11.81 14.80 13.75
CA ILE A 134 11.29 14.96 12.39
C ILE A 134 11.81 13.84 11.47
N GLU A 135 13.12 13.56 11.49
CA GLU A 135 13.72 12.47 10.70
C GLU A 135 13.12 11.10 11.08
N GLU A 136 12.94 10.84 12.37
CA GLU A 136 12.36 9.60 12.85
C GLU A 136 10.89 9.47 12.48
N GLY A 137 10.13 10.57 12.53
CA GLY A 137 8.74 10.63 12.07
C GLY A 137 8.61 10.31 10.58
N PHE A 138 9.45 10.89 9.75
CA PHE A 138 9.46 10.61 8.31
C PHE A 138 9.91 9.18 7.98
N ALA A 139 10.90 8.65 8.70
CA ALA A 139 11.32 7.26 8.55
C ALA A 139 10.18 6.29 8.92
N THR A 140 9.49 6.56 10.05
CA THR A 140 8.34 5.78 10.50
C THR A 140 7.21 5.79 9.46
N LEU A 141 6.87 6.97 8.93
CA LEU A 141 5.87 7.10 7.88
C LEU A 141 6.25 6.31 6.62
N THR A 142 7.53 6.36 6.22
CA THR A 142 8.00 5.63 5.03
C THR A 142 7.82 4.13 5.20
N TRP A 143 8.26 3.58 6.33
CA TRP A 143 8.11 2.17 6.61
C TRP A 143 6.65 1.74 6.75
N ALA A 144 5.81 2.57 7.37
CA ALA A 144 4.38 2.30 7.50
C ALA A 144 3.67 2.27 6.13
N VAL A 145 3.99 3.21 5.24
CA VAL A 145 3.45 3.21 3.86
C VAL A 145 3.84 1.94 3.11
N ILE A 146 5.08 1.48 3.23
CA ILE A 146 5.54 0.23 2.59
C ILE A 146 4.83 -0.97 3.20
N ALA A 147 4.75 -1.03 4.55
CA ALA A 147 4.15 -2.13 5.29
C ALA A 147 2.67 -2.35 4.97
N ILE A 148 1.92 -1.28 4.74
CA ILE A 148 0.50 -1.34 4.43
C ILE A 148 0.28 -1.37 2.92
N GLY A 149 1.06 -0.62 2.16
CA GLY A 149 0.92 -0.52 0.71
C GLY A 149 1.20 -1.83 -0.02
N LEU A 150 2.20 -2.61 0.43
CA LEU A 150 2.54 -3.88 -0.21
C LEU A 150 1.40 -4.91 -0.13
N PRO A 151 0.87 -5.29 1.05
CA PRO A 151 -0.24 -6.22 1.13
C PRO A 151 -1.51 -5.70 0.45
N THR A 152 -1.77 -4.38 0.51
CA THR A 152 -2.87 -3.74 -0.21
C THR A 152 -2.72 -3.92 -1.72
N GLY A 153 -1.54 -3.66 -2.27
CA GLY A 153 -1.25 -3.84 -3.69
C GLY A 153 -1.38 -5.30 -4.14
N LEU A 154 -0.92 -6.25 -3.32
CA LEU A 154 -1.08 -7.69 -3.59
C LEU A 154 -2.55 -8.13 -3.55
N ALA A 155 -3.34 -7.62 -2.60
CA ALA A 155 -4.77 -7.88 -2.54
C ALA A 155 -5.49 -7.32 -3.78
N LEU A 156 -5.17 -6.10 -4.21
CA LEU A 156 -5.71 -5.50 -5.43
C LEU A 156 -5.29 -6.26 -6.69
N LEU A 157 -4.06 -6.77 -6.73
CA LEU A 157 -3.57 -7.62 -7.82
C LEU A 157 -4.35 -8.93 -7.88
N SER A 158 -4.66 -9.53 -6.74
CA SER A 158 -5.52 -10.72 -6.67
C SER A 158 -6.96 -10.43 -7.11
N LEU A 159 -7.51 -9.26 -6.74
CA LEU A 159 -8.84 -8.82 -7.16
C LEU A 159 -8.91 -8.51 -8.65
N SER A 160 -7.84 -8.02 -9.27
CA SER A 160 -7.81 -7.67 -10.69
C SER A 160 -8.02 -8.86 -11.62
N GLY A 161 -7.78 -10.08 -11.15
CA GLY A 161 -7.99 -11.34 -11.89
C GLY A 161 -9.35 -12.01 -11.63
N GLN A 162 -10.25 -11.39 -10.85
CA GLN A 162 -11.58 -11.95 -10.58
C GLN A 162 -12.56 -11.61 -11.72
N GLU A 163 -13.42 -12.57 -12.05
CA GLU A 163 -14.48 -12.37 -13.08
C GLU A 163 -15.72 -11.64 -12.53
N ASN A 164 -15.79 -11.41 -11.21
CA ASN A 164 -16.90 -10.73 -10.56
C ASN A 164 -16.94 -9.23 -10.99
N PRO A 165 -18.06 -8.74 -11.59
CA PRO A 165 -18.16 -7.37 -12.08
C PRO A 165 -18.00 -6.32 -10.97
N TRP A 166 -18.39 -6.62 -9.75
CA TRP A 166 -18.21 -5.73 -8.60
C TRP A 166 -16.74 -5.61 -8.19
N ALA A 167 -15.99 -6.73 -8.21
CA ALA A 167 -14.55 -6.73 -7.98
C ALA A 167 -13.80 -5.96 -9.07
N THR A 168 -14.26 -6.08 -10.32
CA THR A 168 -13.74 -5.33 -11.47
C THR A 168 -13.94 -3.82 -11.31
N GLY A 169 -15.02 -3.37 -10.67
CA GLY A 169 -15.24 -1.96 -10.32
C GLY A 169 -14.47 -1.50 -9.06
N LEU A 170 -14.37 -2.38 -8.05
CA LEU A 170 -13.72 -2.08 -6.77
C LEU A 170 -12.22 -1.87 -6.93
N THR A 171 -11.56 -2.72 -7.73
CA THR A 171 -10.10 -2.66 -7.94
C THR A 171 -9.64 -1.30 -8.45
N PRO A 172 -10.15 -0.75 -9.58
CA PRO A 172 -9.72 0.56 -10.06
C PRO A 172 -10.13 1.71 -9.12
N ALA A 173 -11.25 1.59 -8.40
CA ALA A 173 -11.65 2.61 -7.44
C ALA A 173 -10.61 2.75 -6.32
N ILE A 174 -10.20 1.65 -5.70
CA ILE A 174 -9.16 1.68 -4.66
C ILE A 174 -7.79 2.07 -5.24
N CYS A 175 -7.40 1.55 -6.42
CA CYS A 175 -6.17 1.96 -7.09
C CYS A 175 -6.10 3.47 -7.30
N LEU A 176 -7.17 4.09 -7.79
CA LEU A 176 -7.25 5.54 -7.97
C LEU A 176 -7.15 6.30 -6.65
N VAL A 177 -7.78 5.82 -5.57
CA VAL A 177 -7.62 6.41 -4.24
C VAL A 177 -6.15 6.38 -3.80
N LEU A 178 -5.43 5.25 -3.97
CA LEU A 178 -4.01 5.15 -3.64
C LEU A 178 -3.15 6.12 -4.47
N LEU A 179 -3.42 6.23 -5.77
CA LEU A 179 -2.72 7.15 -6.67
C LEU A 179 -2.97 8.61 -6.29
N LEU A 180 -4.22 8.98 -5.97
CA LEU A 180 -4.56 10.31 -5.50
C LEU A 180 -3.91 10.62 -4.14
N ARG A 181 -3.82 9.63 -3.25
CA ARG A 181 -3.21 9.76 -1.91
C ARG A 181 -1.70 9.92 -1.97
N ALA A 182 -1.04 9.34 -2.98
CA ALA A 182 0.40 9.48 -3.18
C ALA A 182 0.87 10.95 -3.28
N ARG A 183 0.01 11.86 -3.74
CA ARG A 183 0.30 13.31 -3.81
C ARG A 183 0.46 13.99 -2.45
N VAL A 184 -0.19 13.45 -1.41
CA VAL A 184 -0.20 14.05 -0.06
C VAL A 184 1.09 13.71 0.69
N LEU A 185 1.79 12.65 0.31
CA LEU A 185 2.99 12.19 0.99
C LEU A 185 4.19 13.09 0.69
N PRO A 186 4.97 13.47 1.74
CA PRO A 186 6.07 14.44 1.58
C PRO A 186 7.29 13.87 0.88
N LEU A 187 7.60 12.58 1.09
CA LEU A 187 8.84 11.95 0.60
C LEU A 187 8.64 11.16 -0.68
N VAL A 188 9.63 11.21 -1.56
CA VAL A 188 9.66 10.47 -2.83
C VAL A 188 9.49 8.96 -2.66
N PRO A 189 10.20 8.26 -1.74
CA PRO A 189 10.05 6.81 -1.58
C PRO A 189 8.64 6.40 -1.15
N GLN A 190 7.95 7.21 -0.34
CA GLN A 190 6.57 6.98 0.06
C GLN A 190 5.62 7.07 -1.14
N ARG A 191 5.81 8.09 -1.99
CA ARG A 191 5.03 8.27 -3.22
C ARG A 191 5.23 7.11 -4.17
N ILE A 192 6.48 6.68 -4.39
CA ILE A 192 6.81 5.56 -5.28
C ILE A 192 6.13 4.27 -4.78
N ALA A 193 6.19 3.99 -3.47
CA ALA A 193 5.55 2.80 -2.90
C ALA A 193 4.04 2.77 -3.18
N LEU A 194 3.33 3.89 -2.97
CA LEU A 194 1.89 4.00 -3.25
C LEU A 194 1.57 3.98 -4.74
N LEU A 195 2.40 4.61 -5.57
CA LEU A 195 2.24 4.56 -7.02
C LEU A 195 2.37 3.11 -7.53
N ILE A 196 3.35 2.35 -7.04
CA ILE A 196 3.50 0.93 -7.39
C ILE A 196 2.28 0.13 -6.91
N ALA A 197 1.86 0.32 -5.64
CA ALA A 197 0.73 -0.39 -5.06
C ALA A 197 -0.61 -0.13 -5.79
N GLY A 198 -0.81 1.07 -6.36
CA GLY A 198 -2.00 1.40 -7.12
C GLY A 198 -1.89 1.11 -8.63
N LEU A 199 -0.73 1.39 -9.24
CA LEU A 199 -0.56 1.28 -10.68
C LEU A 199 -0.41 -0.16 -11.16
N VAL A 200 0.34 -1.01 -10.43
CA VAL A 200 0.60 -2.39 -10.84
C VAL A 200 -0.70 -3.20 -10.94
N PRO A 201 -1.61 -3.20 -9.95
CA PRO A 201 -2.89 -3.90 -10.09
C PRO A 201 -3.78 -3.31 -11.18
N LEU A 202 -3.77 -1.98 -11.33
CA LEU A 202 -4.53 -1.31 -12.38
C LEU A 202 -4.05 -1.74 -13.78
N LEU A 203 -2.74 -1.79 -14.01
CA LEU A 203 -2.15 -2.28 -15.25
C LEU A 203 -2.44 -3.77 -15.46
N ALA A 204 -2.32 -4.60 -14.41
CA ALA A 204 -2.59 -6.03 -14.49
C ALA A 204 -4.03 -6.31 -14.92
N MET A 205 -4.99 -5.54 -14.43
CA MET A 205 -6.40 -5.63 -14.83
C MET A 205 -6.58 -5.41 -16.35
N PHE A 206 -5.92 -4.41 -16.93
CA PHE A 206 -6.02 -4.14 -18.36
C PHE A 206 -5.24 -5.15 -19.20
N VAL A 207 -4.05 -5.54 -18.76
CA VAL A 207 -3.21 -6.52 -19.47
C VAL A 207 -3.83 -7.93 -19.41
N GLY A 208 -4.44 -8.28 -18.29
CA GLY A 208 -5.09 -9.57 -18.06
C GLY A 208 -6.48 -9.71 -18.72
N SER A 209 -7.10 -8.62 -19.18
CA SER A 209 -8.45 -8.67 -19.75
C SER A 209 -8.50 -9.45 -21.06
N PRO A 210 -9.22 -10.58 -21.16
CA PRO A 210 -9.33 -11.37 -22.38
C PRO A 210 -10.06 -10.64 -23.52
N GLN A 211 -10.87 -9.63 -23.18
CA GLN A 211 -11.68 -8.87 -24.14
C GLN A 211 -10.85 -7.85 -24.95
N LEU A 212 -9.64 -7.52 -24.49
CA LEU A 212 -8.79 -6.55 -25.15
C LEU A 212 -7.78 -7.23 -26.09
N SER A 213 -7.66 -6.69 -27.31
CA SER A 213 -6.59 -7.13 -28.23
C SER A 213 -5.19 -6.81 -27.68
N PRO A 214 -4.15 -7.51 -28.08
CA PRO A 214 -2.77 -7.22 -27.64
C PRO A 214 -2.35 -5.78 -27.92
N THR A 215 -2.80 -5.22 -29.04
CA THR A 215 -2.54 -3.83 -29.42
C THR A 215 -3.25 -2.82 -28.52
N SER A 216 -4.50 -3.07 -28.14
CA SER A 216 -5.23 -2.19 -27.21
C SER A 216 -4.67 -2.26 -25.80
N ARG A 217 -4.21 -3.41 -25.32
CA ARG A 217 -3.51 -3.54 -24.02
C ARG A 217 -2.25 -2.69 -23.98
N LEU A 218 -1.43 -2.77 -25.03
CA LEU A 218 -0.21 -1.98 -25.15
C LEU A 218 -0.53 -0.48 -25.22
N ALA A 219 -1.56 -0.10 -25.99
CA ALA A 219 -1.98 1.29 -26.11
C ALA A 219 -2.48 1.87 -24.76
N ILE A 220 -3.25 1.12 -24.00
CA ILE A 220 -3.71 1.54 -22.66
C ILE A 220 -2.53 1.66 -21.69
N ALA A 221 -1.63 0.68 -21.68
CA ALA A 221 -0.45 0.71 -20.80
C ALA A 221 0.46 1.92 -21.14
N THR A 222 0.69 2.19 -22.41
CA THR A 222 1.49 3.34 -22.86
C THR A 222 0.77 4.66 -22.58
N ALA A 223 -0.55 4.74 -22.75
CA ALA A 223 -1.34 5.94 -22.43
C ALA A 223 -1.32 6.25 -20.92
N LEU A 224 -1.46 5.24 -20.07
CA LEU A 224 -1.34 5.41 -18.61
C LEU A 224 0.05 5.86 -18.20
N LEU A 225 1.10 5.27 -18.78
CA LEU A 225 2.47 5.68 -18.51
C LEU A 225 2.73 7.11 -18.99
N ALA A 226 2.26 7.46 -20.18
CA ALA A 226 2.36 8.81 -20.73
C ALA A 226 1.58 9.84 -19.90
N ALA A 227 0.39 9.50 -19.40
CA ALA A 227 -0.39 10.34 -18.50
C ALA A 227 0.35 10.61 -17.18
N LEU A 228 0.96 9.57 -16.59
CA LEU A 228 1.78 9.71 -15.36
C LEU A 228 2.99 10.60 -15.59
N LEU A 229 3.72 10.39 -16.69
CA LEU A 229 4.87 11.23 -17.06
C LEU A 229 4.42 12.66 -17.36
N GLY A 230 3.29 12.83 -18.05
CA GLY A 230 2.71 14.13 -18.32
C GLY A 230 2.39 14.89 -17.02
N VAL A 231 1.72 14.24 -16.07
CA VAL A 231 1.44 14.85 -14.75
C VAL A 231 2.72 15.19 -13.98
N ALA A 232 3.77 14.37 -14.09
CA ALA A 232 5.05 14.61 -13.44
C ALA A 232 5.83 15.78 -14.07
N LEU A 233 5.69 16.01 -15.37
CA LEU A 233 6.41 17.05 -16.12
C LEU A 233 5.68 18.40 -16.14
N ILE A 234 4.35 18.41 -16.04
CA ILE A 234 3.55 19.62 -16.05
C ILE A 234 3.77 20.39 -14.74
N ARG A 235 4.23 21.63 -14.85
CA ARG A 235 4.27 22.60 -13.76
C ARG A 235 3.04 23.51 -13.89
N PRO A 236 1.90 23.16 -13.26
CA PRO A 236 0.69 23.96 -13.38
C PRO A 236 0.89 25.34 -12.74
N SER A 237 0.22 26.37 -13.28
CA SER A 237 0.13 27.66 -12.63
C SER A 237 -0.49 27.51 -11.23
N THR A 238 -0.19 28.43 -10.31
CA THR A 238 -0.69 28.37 -8.92
C THR A 238 -2.20 28.23 -8.84
N VAL A 239 -2.95 28.90 -9.72
CA VAL A 239 -4.42 28.83 -9.79
C VAL A 239 -4.89 27.46 -10.28
N LEU A 240 -4.25 26.93 -11.33
CA LEU A 240 -4.59 25.62 -11.88
C LEU A 240 -4.25 24.50 -10.87
N ALA A 241 -3.11 24.60 -10.19
CA ALA A 241 -2.72 23.69 -9.13
C ALA A 241 -3.75 23.63 -8.00
N ALA A 242 -4.27 24.78 -7.57
CA ALA A 242 -5.31 24.86 -6.54
C ALA A 242 -6.63 24.20 -6.98
N LYS A 243 -7.06 24.45 -8.23
CA LYS A 243 -8.27 23.82 -8.80
C LYS A 243 -8.12 22.30 -8.93
N LEU A 244 -6.98 21.83 -9.45
CA LEU A 244 -6.69 20.40 -9.58
C LEU A 244 -6.63 19.71 -8.21
N ARG A 245 -6.04 20.37 -7.22
CA ARG A 245 -6.01 19.84 -5.84
C ARG A 245 -7.41 19.65 -5.29
N ARG A 246 -8.27 20.66 -5.41
CA ARG A 246 -9.67 20.57 -4.94
C ARG A 246 -10.48 19.51 -5.71
N ALA A 247 -10.32 19.45 -7.03
CA ALA A 247 -10.98 18.42 -7.83
C ALA A 247 -10.55 17.01 -7.41
N ALA A 248 -9.26 16.81 -7.15
CA ALA A 248 -8.73 15.54 -6.70
C ALA A 248 -9.16 15.18 -5.27
N GLU A 249 -9.37 16.15 -4.36
CA GLU A 249 -9.95 15.94 -3.03
C GLU A 249 -11.40 15.45 -3.12
N VAL A 250 -12.21 16.10 -3.97
CA VAL A 250 -13.60 15.68 -4.23
C VAL A 250 -13.65 14.31 -4.87
N ALA A 251 -12.80 14.04 -5.87
CA ALA A 251 -12.73 12.74 -6.53
C ALA A 251 -12.33 11.62 -5.54
N GLU A 252 -11.37 11.88 -4.65
CA GLU A 252 -10.95 10.94 -3.61
C GLU A 252 -12.12 10.57 -2.68
N VAL A 253 -12.88 11.56 -2.21
CA VAL A 253 -14.05 11.33 -1.35
C VAL A 253 -15.12 10.53 -2.07
N LEU A 254 -15.44 10.88 -3.33
CA LEU A 254 -16.42 10.14 -4.12
C LEU A 254 -16.00 8.69 -4.35
N LEU A 255 -14.73 8.47 -4.68
CA LEU A 255 -14.18 7.12 -4.85
C LEU A 255 -14.29 6.30 -3.55
N ILE A 256 -13.92 6.89 -2.39
CA ILE A 256 -14.04 6.21 -1.09
C ILE A 256 -15.49 5.82 -0.81
N ILE A 257 -16.45 6.71 -1.04
CA ILE A 257 -17.87 6.40 -0.87
C ILE A 257 -18.31 5.27 -1.80
N THR A 258 -17.84 5.28 -3.04
CA THR A 258 -18.18 4.27 -4.05
C THR A 258 -17.57 2.89 -3.72
N THR A 259 -16.45 2.83 -2.99
CA THR A 259 -15.86 1.53 -2.60
C THR A 259 -16.76 0.71 -1.68
N ILE A 260 -17.64 1.35 -0.88
CA ILE A 260 -18.53 0.64 0.05
C ILE A 260 -19.55 -0.24 -0.70
N PRO A 261 -20.40 0.30 -1.60
CA PRO A 261 -21.33 -0.53 -2.35
C PRO A 261 -20.65 -1.54 -3.28
N LEU A 262 -19.50 -1.17 -3.87
CA LEU A 262 -18.72 -2.11 -4.68
C LEU A 262 -18.18 -3.29 -3.86
N ALA A 263 -17.73 -3.05 -2.63
CA ALA A 263 -17.27 -4.09 -1.73
C ALA A 263 -18.41 -5.03 -1.31
N LEU A 264 -19.58 -4.50 -0.97
CA LEU A 264 -20.75 -5.30 -0.63
C LEU A 264 -21.19 -6.17 -1.83
N GLY A 265 -21.17 -5.62 -3.05
CA GLY A 265 -21.42 -6.38 -4.26
C GLY A 265 -20.37 -7.46 -4.53
N ALA A 266 -19.09 -7.16 -4.31
CA ALA A 266 -18.01 -8.13 -4.48
C ALA A 266 -18.07 -9.30 -3.48
N LEU A 267 -18.72 -9.09 -2.33
CA LEU A 267 -18.97 -10.11 -1.30
C LEU A 267 -20.32 -10.83 -1.47
N ASP A 268 -20.99 -10.64 -2.60
CA ASP A 268 -22.30 -11.24 -2.96
C ASP A 268 -23.45 -10.92 -1.97
N VAL A 269 -23.28 -9.89 -1.12
CA VAL A 269 -24.29 -9.49 -0.12
C VAL A 269 -25.62 -9.11 -0.79
N TYR A 270 -25.59 -8.51 -1.97
CA TYR A 270 -26.81 -8.16 -2.70
C TYR A 270 -27.57 -9.38 -3.21
N THR A 271 -26.86 -10.44 -3.63
CA THR A 271 -27.45 -11.70 -4.09
C THR A 271 -28.11 -12.42 -2.93
N ASP A 272 -27.42 -12.53 -1.79
CA ASP A 272 -27.93 -13.16 -0.58
C ASP A 272 -29.18 -12.45 -0.02
N LEU A 273 -29.18 -11.10 -0.06
CA LEU A 273 -30.36 -10.32 0.33
C LEU A 273 -31.55 -10.56 -0.60
N LEU A 274 -31.34 -10.60 -1.92
CA LEU A 274 -32.41 -10.84 -2.87
C LEU A 274 -32.99 -12.26 -2.76
N GLU A 275 -32.17 -13.26 -2.42
CA GLU A 275 -32.64 -14.63 -2.18
C GLU A 275 -33.44 -14.76 -0.90
N THR A 276 -33.11 -14.00 0.14
CA THR A 276 -33.82 -14.00 1.44
C THR A 276 -35.24 -13.42 1.31
N PHE A 277 -35.49 -12.55 0.35
CA PHE A 277 -36.81 -11.93 0.10
C PHE A 277 -37.63 -12.59 -1.01
N ARG A 278 -37.16 -13.70 -1.60
CA ARG A 278 -37.89 -14.55 -2.53
C ARG A 278 -38.49 -15.78 -1.82
#